data_3cbb2a6669e26398fc84c0f4701e27df
#
_entry.id   3cbb2a6669e26398fc84c0f4701e27df
#
_cell.length_a   1.000
_cell.length_b   1.000
_cell.length_c   1.000
_cell.angle_alpha   90.00
_cell.angle_beta   90.00
_cell.angle_gamma   90.00
#
_symmetry.space_group_name_H-M   'P 1'
#
loop_
_entity.id
_entity.type
_entity.pdbx_description
1 polymer ?
#
loop_
_entity_poly.entity_id
_entity_poly.type
_entity_poly.pdbx_seq_one_letter_code
_entity_poly.pdbx_strand_id
1 'polypeptide(L)'
;MNVQKITGIAIFLISIFGCSGLFDSGIPWRDGKYILLWIDDPKSVRLSYEQSQNGAFQIIDKVVYSIGSNESYIVAKQHPDSNKSIINYYIVDKKNDSHSVIGPLSKEEFISYKRELKLPGFSLTLQSLE
;
A
#
# COMPACT_ATOMS: atom_id res chain seq x y z
N MET A 1 -28.23 -32.50 -28.80
CA MET A 1 -27.81 -32.84 -27.44
C MET A 1 -26.60 -32.05 -26.98
N ASN A 2 -25.64 -31.83 -27.83
CA ASN A 2 -24.41 -31.07 -27.44
C ASN A 2 -24.66 -29.59 -27.18
N VAL A 3 -25.69 -29.01 -27.81
CA VAL A 3 -26.01 -27.58 -27.65
C VAL A 3 -26.46 -27.24 -26.22
N GLN A 4 -27.15 -28.14 -25.54
CA GLN A 4 -27.62 -27.91 -24.18
C GLN A 4 -26.47 -27.83 -23.16
N LYS A 5 -25.42 -28.62 -23.36
CA LYS A 5 -24.25 -28.60 -22.47
C LYS A 5 -23.46 -27.32 -22.59
N ILE A 6 -23.35 -26.79 -23.81
CA ILE A 6 -22.63 -25.53 -24.07
C ILE A 6 -23.34 -24.35 -23.41
N THR A 7 -24.67 -24.33 -23.48
CA THR A 7 -25.48 -23.27 -22.84
C THR A 7 -25.31 -23.25 -21.33
N GLY A 8 -25.25 -24.40 -20.67
CA GLY A 8 -25.03 -24.49 -19.23
C GLY A 8 -23.66 -23.96 -18.79
N ILE A 9 -22.64 -24.27 -19.58
CA ILE A 9 -21.26 -23.77 -19.28
C ILE A 9 -21.18 -22.25 -19.42
N ALA A 10 -21.82 -21.67 -20.44
CA ALA A 10 -21.84 -20.24 -20.65
C ALA A 10 -22.48 -19.49 -19.48
N ILE A 11 -23.59 -19.99 -18.97
CA ILE A 11 -24.28 -19.41 -17.81
C ILE A 11 -23.39 -19.46 -16.56
N PHE A 12 -22.69 -20.56 -16.36
CA PHE A 12 -21.79 -20.72 -15.22
C PHE A 12 -20.64 -19.71 -15.25
N LEU A 13 -20.03 -19.47 -16.41
CA LEU A 13 -18.96 -18.48 -16.58
C LEU A 13 -19.42 -17.07 -16.27
N ILE A 14 -20.62 -16.69 -16.67
CA ILE A 14 -21.20 -15.37 -16.36
C ILE A 14 -21.36 -15.19 -14.86
N SER A 15 -21.76 -16.22 -14.15
CA SER A 15 -21.91 -16.17 -12.69
C SER A 15 -20.58 -15.92 -11.98
N ILE A 16 -19.48 -16.51 -12.44
CA ILE A 16 -18.16 -16.29 -11.88
C ILE A 16 -17.74 -14.84 -12.04
N PHE A 17 -17.93 -14.26 -13.21
CA PHE A 17 -17.60 -12.85 -13.46
C PHE A 17 -18.40 -11.91 -12.57
N GLY A 18 -19.65 -12.19 -12.32
CA GLY A 18 -20.47 -11.35 -11.44
C GLY A 18 -20.00 -11.31 -10.00
N CYS A 19 -19.40 -12.39 -9.50
CA CYS A 19 -18.93 -12.46 -8.12
C CYS A 19 -17.58 -11.76 -7.90
N SER A 20 -16.72 -11.70 -8.91
CA SER A 20 -15.35 -11.19 -8.75
C SER A 20 -15.26 -9.66 -8.58
N GLY A 21 -16.33 -8.91 -8.91
CA GLY A 21 -16.33 -7.44 -8.80
C GLY A 21 -16.85 -6.89 -7.47
N LEU A 22 -17.25 -7.75 -6.52
CA LEU A 22 -17.86 -7.30 -5.26
C LEU A 22 -16.86 -6.91 -4.19
N PHE A 23 -15.63 -7.39 -4.25
CA PHE A 23 -14.60 -7.15 -3.24
C PHE A 23 -13.27 -6.87 -3.95
N ASP A 24 -13.02 -5.60 -4.23
CA ASP A 24 -11.76 -5.20 -4.82
C ASP A 24 -10.77 -4.78 -3.74
N SER A 25 -9.53 -5.22 -3.92
CA SER A 25 -8.40 -4.80 -3.13
C SER A 25 -7.12 -5.00 -3.94
N GLY A 26 -6.05 -4.35 -3.53
CA GLY A 26 -4.78 -4.52 -4.18
C GLY A 26 -3.61 -4.23 -3.26
N ILE A 27 -2.48 -4.86 -3.59
CA ILE A 27 -1.21 -4.69 -2.87
C ILE A 27 -0.17 -4.31 -3.91
N PRO A 28 -0.01 -3.00 -4.22
CA PRO A 28 0.95 -2.56 -5.23
C PRO A 28 2.42 -2.71 -4.80
N TRP A 29 2.68 -2.90 -3.51
CA TRP A 29 4.03 -3.02 -3.00
C TRP A 29 4.05 -3.90 -1.75
N ARG A 30 5.14 -4.65 -1.58
CA ARG A 30 5.35 -5.51 -0.42
C ARG A 30 6.82 -5.57 -0.06
N ASP A 31 7.10 -5.53 1.24
CA ASP A 31 8.39 -5.87 1.82
C ASP A 31 8.13 -6.72 3.08
N GLY A 32 8.26 -8.03 2.94
CA GLY A 32 7.92 -8.96 4.01
C GLY A 32 6.44 -8.83 4.39
N LYS A 33 6.15 -8.49 5.63
CA LYS A 33 4.79 -8.26 6.12
C LYS A 33 4.33 -6.81 5.98
N TYR A 34 5.21 -5.92 5.56
CA TYR A 34 4.83 -4.53 5.25
C TYR A 34 4.26 -4.46 3.85
N ILE A 35 3.08 -3.90 3.70
CA ILE A 35 2.37 -3.83 2.43
C ILE A 35 1.77 -2.45 2.21
N LEU A 36 1.77 -1.99 0.97
CA LEU A 36 0.84 -0.96 0.55
C LEU A 36 -0.47 -1.66 0.21
N LEU A 37 -1.55 -1.21 0.80
CA LEU A 37 -2.86 -1.86 0.68
C LEU A 37 -3.93 -0.83 0.37
N TRP A 38 -4.81 -1.15 -0.59
CA TRP A 38 -6.07 -0.44 -0.78
C TRP A 38 -7.22 -1.43 -0.78
N ILE A 39 -8.37 -1.00 -0.29
CA ILE A 39 -9.60 -1.79 -0.25
C ILE A 39 -10.69 -0.90 -0.83
N ASP A 40 -11.44 -1.43 -1.81
CA ASP A 40 -12.55 -0.79 -2.51
C ASP A 40 -12.16 0.37 -3.42
N ASP A 41 -11.16 1.17 -3.07
CA ASP A 41 -10.75 2.35 -3.82
C ASP A 41 -9.23 2.33 -4.04
N PRO A 42 -8.76 2.16 -5.29
CA PRO A 42 -7.32 2.17 -5.59
C PRO A 42 -6.58 3.45 -5.21
N LYS A 43 -7.30 4.53 -4.94
CA LYS A 43 -6.72 5.80 -4.49
C LYS A 43 -6.52 5.86 -2.98
N SER A 44 -7.05 4.91 -2.23
CA SER A 44 -6.97 4.86 -0.77
C SER A 44 -5.82 4.00 -0.28
N VAL A 45 -4.64 4.18 -0.85
CA VAL A 45 -3.46 3.38 -0.51
C VAL A 45 -2.89 3.79 0.83
N ARG A 46 -2.66 2.83 1.70
CA ARG A 46 -2.06 3.03 3.03
C ARG A 46 -0.98 2.01 3.28
N LEU A 47 -0.01 2.35 4.14
CA LEU A 47 0.99 1.38 4.58
C LEU A 47 0.44 0.61 5.75
N SER A 48 0.49 -0.72 5.65
CA SER A 48 -0.05 -1.63 6.65
C SER A 48 0.94 -2.75 6.93
N TYR A 49 0.72 -3.46 8.02
CA TYR A 49 1.50 -4.62 8.42
C TYR A 49 0.57 -5.82 8.56
N GLU A 50 0.88 -6.90 7.84
CA GLU A 50 0.09 -8.12 7.91
C GLU A 50 0.30 -8.83 9.24
N GLN A 51 -0.80 -9.08 9.95
CA GLN A 51 -0.80 -9.94 11.14
C GLN A 51 -1.38 -11.28 10.73
N SER A 52 -0.59 -12.33 10.72
CA SER A 52 -1.05 -13.69 10.45
C SER A 52 -2.21 -13.77 9.44
N GLN A 53 -3.24 -14.59 9.73
CA GLN A 53 -4.35 -14.85 8.81
C GLN A 53 -5.49 -13.83 8.88
N ASN A 54 -5.47 -12.93 9.84
CA ASN A 54 -6.64 -12.12 10.17
C ASN A 54 -6.54 -10.66 9.75
N GLY A 55 -5.79 -10.39 8.69
CA GLY A 55 -5.73 -9.07 8.11
C GLY A 55 -4.49 -8.28 8.49
N ALA A 56 -4.56 -6.98 8.32
CA ALA A 56 -3.45 -6.07 8.49
C ALA A 56 -3.86 -4.87 9.33
N PHE A 57 -2.92 -4.31 10.10
CA PHE A 57 -3.17 -3.05 10.79
C PHE A 57 -2.42 -1.91 10.10
N GLN A 58 -3.03 -0.74 10.13
CA GLN A 58 -2.50 0.45 9.49
C GLN A 58 -1.31 1.03 10.25
N ILE A 59 -0.27 1.39 9.49
CA ILE A 59 0.92 2.09 10.01
C ILE A 59 0.90 3.55 9.57
N ILE A 60 0.67 3.81 8.29
CA ILE A 60 0.56 5.17 7.73
C ILE A 60 -0.73 5.27 6.95
N ASP A 61 -1.53 6.29 7.28
CA ASP A 61 -2.82 6.52 6.65
C ASP A 61 -2.67 6.93 5.17
N LYS A 62 -3.78 6.87 4.45
CA LYS A 62 -3.87 7.23 3.03
C LYS A 62 -3.61 8.73 2.84
N VAL A 63 -3.10 9.18 1.76
CA VAL A 63 -2.75 8.43 0.52
C VAL A 63 -1.24 8.29 0.45
N VAL A 64 -0.73 7.09 0.67
CA VAL A 64 0.69 6.81 0.49
C VAL A 64 0.94 6.56 -1.00
N TYR A 65 1.77 7.37 -1.63
CA TYR A 65 1.97 7.29 -3.07
C TYR A 65 3.41 6.98 -3.50
N SER A 66 4.37 7.08 -2.58
CA SER A 66 5.76 6.75 -2.89
C SER A 66 6.38 6.03 -1.69
N ILE A 67 7.18 5.02 -1.96
CA ILE A 67 7.72 4.17 -0.91
C ILE A 67 9.06 3.56 -1.33
N GLY A 68 9.89 3.27 -0.34
CA GLY A 68 11.12 2.52 -0.51
C GLY A 68 11.51 1.86 0.80
N SER A 69 12.35 0.84 0.73
CA SER A 69 12.80 0.14 1.93
C SER A 69 14.20 -0.41 1.79
N ASN A 70 14.84 -0.62 2.93
CA ASN A 70 16.04 -1.43 3.06
C ASN A 70 15.84 -2.38 4.25
N GLU A 71 16.89 -3.00 4.74
CA GLU A 71 16.78 -3.95 5.86
C GLU A 71 16.29 -3.30 7.15
N SER A 72 16.55 -2.02 7.34
CA SER A 72 16.31 -1.33 8.61
C SER A 72 15.14 -0.36 8.59
N TYR A 73 14.83 0.23 7.45
CA TYR A 73 13.87 1.34 7.37
C TYR A 73 12.95 1.23 6.16
N ILE A 74 11.75 1.77 6.32
CA ILE A 74 10.86 2.12 5.21
C ILE A 74 10.74 3.63 5.18
N VAL A 75 10.77 4.23 3.99
CA VAL A 75 10.48 5.64 3.76
C VAL A 75 9.24 5.76 2.90
N ALA A 76 8.39 6.73 3.20
CA ALA A 76 7.14 6.92 2.48
C ALA A 76 6.81 8.39 2.32
N LYS A 77 6.13 8.71 1.23
CA LYS A 77 5.49 10.00 0.99
C LYS A 77 3.99 9.83 0.99
N GLN A 78 3.30 10.77 1.59
CA GLN A 78 1.85 10.73 1.75
C GLN A 78 1.24 12.09 1.40
N HIS A 79 0.09 12.05 0.75
CA HIS A 79 -0.80 13.20 0.65
C HIS A 79 -1.91 13.04 1.70
N PRO A 80 -1.91 13.83 2.78
CA PRO A 80 -2.95 13.69 3.80
C PRO A 80 -4.32 14.12 3.25
N ASP A 81 -5.36 13.37 3.57
CA ASP A 81 -6.74 13.65 3.14
C ASP A 81 -6.86 13.88 1.62
N SER A 82 -6.05 13.19 0.83
CA SER A 82 -5.99 13.33 -0.63
C SER A 82 -5.62 14.73 -1.11
N ASN A 83 -5.05 15.56 -0.24
CA ASN A 83 -4.62 16.91 -0.59
C ASN A 83 -3.21 16.86 -1.20
N LYS A 84 -3.14 16.91 -2.52
CA LYS A 84 -1.89 16.79 -3.28
C LYS A 84 -0.94 17.97 -3.10
N SER A 85 -1.38 19.08 -2.52
CA SER A 85 -0.51 20.22 -2.23
C SER A 85 0.33 20.01 -0.97
N ILE A 86 0.00 19.02 -0.15
CA ILE A 86 0.74 18.68 1.06
C ILE A 86 1.47 17.36 0.85
N ILE A 87 2.76 17.34 1.13
CA ILE A 87 3.58 16.13 1.08
C ILE A 87 4.14 15.89 2.46
N ASN A 88 3.71 14.81 3.09
CA ASN A 88 4.26 14.34 4.35
C ASN A 88 5.27 13.22 4.09
N TYR A 89 6.38 13.28 4.80
CA TYR A 89 7.40 12.23 4.76
C TYR A 89 7.33 11.41 6.05
N TYR A 90 7.50 10.11 5.92
CA TYR A 90 7.50 9.19 7.05
C TYR A 90 8.69 8.26 6.97
N ILE A 91 9.18 7.87 8.14
CA ILE A 91 10.21 6.85 8.31
C ILE A 91 9.66 5.80 9.26
N VAL A 92 9.72 4.53 8.86
CA VAL A 92 9.33 3.42 9.72
C VAL A 92 10.58 2.64 10.09
N ASP A 93 10.80 2.45 11.38
CA ASP A 93 11.87 1.60 11.88
C ASP A 93 11.39 0.15 11.88
N LYS A 94 12.04 -0.69 11.10
CA LYS A 94 11.70 -2.11 10.98
C LYS A 94 12.34 -2.97 12.07
N LYS A 95 13.27 -2.41 12.82
CA LYS A 95 14.04 -3.15 13.81
C LYS A 95 13.17 -3.47 15.03
N ASN A 96 13.34 -4.67 15.59
CA ASN A 96 12.70 -5.09 16.83
C ASN A 96 11.17 -5.19 16.76
N ASP A 97 10.58 -5.33 15.59
CA ASP A 97 9.12 -5.43 15.39
C ASP A 97 8.32 -4.32 16.07
N SER A 98 8.97 -3.19 16.33
CA SER A 98 8.33 -2.07 17.03
C SER A 98 7.40 -1.27 16.12
N HIS A 99 7.60 -1.34 14.79
CA HIS A 99 6.86 -0.57 13.80
C HIS A 99 6.83 0.92 14.14
N SER A 100 7.90 1.41 14.72
CA SER A 100 8.02 2.79 15.18
C SER A 100 8.00 3.73 13.99
N VAL A 101 7.12 4.72 14.02
CA VAL A 101 6.92 5.66 12.92
C VAL A 101 7.40 7.05 13.32
N ILE A 102 8.25 7.64 12.48
CA ILE A 102 8.68 9.03 12.60
C ILE A 102 7.95 9.81 11.50
N GLY A 103 7.15 10.77 11.89
CA GLY A 103 6.38 11.61 10.96
C GLY A 103 5.02 12.01 11.53
N PRO A 104 4.30 12.87 10.81
CA PRO A 104 4.64 13.44 9.49
C PRO A 104 5.82 14.43 9.56
N LEU A 105 6.69 14.37 8.58
CA LEU A 105 7.87 15.22 8.48
C LEU A 105 7.77 16.13 7.25
N SER A 106 8.35 17.32 7.35
CA SER A 106 8.63 18.14 6.19
C SER A 106 9.78 17.54 5.38
N LYS A 107 9.96 18.02 4.16
CA LYS A 107 11.08 17.59 3.31
C LYS A 107 12.42 17.88 4.00
N GLU A 108 12.56 19.05 4.63
CA GLU A 108 13.78 19.47 5.30
C GLU A 108 14.09 18.58 6.50
N GLU A 109 13.08 18.26 7.30
CA GLU A 109 13.22 17.33 8.41
C GLU A 109 13.61 15.94 7.94
N PHE A 110 12.99 15.46 6.85
CA PHE A 110 13.33 14.17 6.26
C PHE A 110 14.79 14.13 5.80
N ILE A 111 15.26 15.18 5.15
CA ILE A 111 16.65 15.29 4.68
C ILE A 111 17.62 15.23 5.87
N SER A 112 17.29 15.84 7.00
CA SER A 112 18.09 15.76 8.22
C SER A 112 18.24 14.34 8.71
N TYR A 113 17.12 13.60 8.79
CA TYR A 113 17.15 12.17 9.14
C TYR A 113 17.94 11.35 8.14
N LYS A 114 17.83 11.67 6.85
CA LYS A 114 18.57 10.96 5.81
C LYS A 114 20.08 11.06 5.99
N ARG A 115 20.57 12.21 6.51
CA ARG A 115 22.00 12.37 6.82
C ARG A 115 22.45 11.56 8.03
N GLU A 116 21.59 11.42 9.03
CA GLU A 116 21.92 10.72 10.27
C GLU A 116 21.75 9.21 10.14
N LEU A 117 20.74 8.78 9.38
CA LEU A 117 20.38 7.40 9.19
C LEU A 117 20.70 6.98 7.75
N LYS A 118 21.00 5.71 7.57
CA LYS A 118 21.18 5.17 6.22
C LYS A 118 19.81 4.79 5.65
N LEU A 119 19.06 5.79 5.23
CA LEU A 119 17.72 5.59 4.69
C LEU A 119 17.77 5.08 3.24
N PRO A 120 16.80 4.24 2.85
CA PRO A 120 16.65 3.84 1.44
C PRO A 120 16.17 4.99 0.58
N GLY A 121 16.34 4.86 -0.73
CA GLY A 121 15.65 5.71 -1.68
C GLY A 121 14.21 5.25 -1.91
N PHE A 122 13.43 6.07 -2.61
CA PHE A 122 12.08 5.71 -3.02
C PHE A 122 12.17 4.83 -4.26
N SER A 123 11.68 3.60 -4.18
CA SER A 123 11.78 2.61 -5.25
C SER A 123 10.51 2.48 -6.06
N LEU A 124 9.38 2.91 -5.53
CA LEU A 124 8.09 2.90 -6.21
C LEU A 124 7.37 4.22 -6.00
N THR A 125 6.87 4.79 -7.08
CA THR A 125 5.95 5.94 -7.01
C THR A 125 4.72 5.60 -7.83
N LEU A 126 3.55 5.73 -7.20
CA LEU A 126 2.27 5.52 -7.85
C LEU A 126 1.89 6.83 -8.56
N GLN A 127 2.22 6.93 -9.84
CA GLN A 127 2.13 8.16 -10.62
C GLN A 127 0.72 8.77 -10.62
N SER A 128 -0.29 7.93 -10.64
CA SER A 128 -1.69 8.40 -10.62
C SER A 128 -2.09 9.07 -9.31
N LEU A 129 -1.33 8.86 -8.24
CA LEU A 129 -1.60 9.41 -6.91
C LEU A 129 -0.67 10.55 -6.52
N GLU A 130 0.38 10.77 -7.29
CA GLU A 130 1.40 11.80 -7.05
C GLU A 130 0.88 13.24 -7.13
#